data_7f5d5dddbcfae808e4a591d85aeb70e6
#
_entry.id   7f5d5dddbcfae808e4a591d85aeb70e6
#
_cell.length_a   1.000
_cell.length_b   1.000
_cell.length_c   1.000
_cell.angle_alpha   90.00
_cell.angle_beta   90.00
_cell.angle_gamma   90.00
#
_symmetry.space_group_name_H-M   'P 1'
#
loop_
_entity.id
_entity.type
_entity.pdbx_description
1 polymer ?
#
loop_
_entity_poly.entity_id
_entity_poly.type
_entity_poly.pdbx_seq_one_letter_code
_entity_poly.pdbx_strand_id
1 'polypeptide(L)'
;MVVELKNIEKIYENGFHALKGVNLELKKGDILGVIGYSGAGKSTLIRLINCLERPSSGEVLVNGVNLLNLKPKELQKARQKIGMIFQHFNLLSAKNVFENVAFALEIARWEKTKIQSRVHELLELVGLEDKMHFYPKQLSGGQKQRVAIARSLANCPNLLLCDEATSALDSKTTHSILTLLSGIQKKLDLSVVFITHEIEVVKELCNQMCVISSGEIVERGSVEEIFANPKHAVTKELLGIKNEHGDQKSQDVYRIVFLGEHLDEPIISNLIKRFKIDVSIISGNIEELTTKDIGYLVVRFLGSVAETQRALEYLNALGLQVEKLKD
;
A
#
# COMPACT_ATOMS: atom_id res chain seq x y z
N MET A 1 7.37 13.28 -11.13
CA MET A 1 6.57 12.98 -9.93
C MET A 1 5.10 13.17 -10.24
N VAL A 2 4.22 12.27 -9.71
CA VAL A 2 2.76 12.43 -9.81
C VAL A 2 2.22 13.12 -8.55
N VAL A 3 2.74 12.74 -7.38
CA VAL A 3 2.45 13.44 -6.11
C VAL A 3 3.76 13.86 -5.47
N GLU A 4 3.79 15.06 -4.91
CA GLU A 4 4.88 15.58 -4.11
C GLU A 4 4.31 16.44 -2.97
N LEU A 5 4.50 15.99 -1.75
CA LEU A 5 4.16 16.70 -0.54
C LEU A 5 5.43 17.23 0.10
N LYS A 6 5.47 18.53 0.43
CA LYS A 6 6.65 19.18 1.01
C LYS A 6 6.29 19.81 2.35
N ASN A 7 6.90 19.30 3.42
CA ASN A 7 6.76 19.80 4.79
C ASN A 7 5.30 20.04 5.18
N ILE A 8 4.44 19.04 4.90
CA ILE A 8 3.01 19.15 5.17
C ILE A 8 2.75 19.07 6.66
N GLU A 9 2.10 20.10 7.18
CA GLU A 9 1.52 20.12 8.51
C GLU A 9 0.01 20.22 8.44
N LYS A 10 -0.67 19.53 9.35
CA LYS A 10 -2.11 19.67 9.54
C LYS A 10 -2.45 19.71 11.02
N ILE A 11 -2.90 20.88 11.45
CA ILE A 11 -3.43 21.14 12.79
C ILE A 11 -4.90 21.47 12.63
N TYR A 12 -5.76 20.75 13.32
CA TYR A 12 -7.20 21.02 13.35
C TYR A 12 -7.53 22.12 14.38
N GLU A 13 -8.70 22.70 14.27
CA GLU A 13 -9.17 23.80 15.15
C GLU A 13 -9.17 23.43 16.64
N ASN A 14 -9.35 22.16 16.97
CA ASN A 14 -9.27 21.64 18.34
C ASN A 14 -7.83 21.46 18.86
N GLY A 15 -6.81 21.92 18.10
CA GLY A 15 -5.40 21.79 18.45
C GLY A 15 -4.78 20.43 18.11
N PHE A 16 -5.54 19.47 17.56
CA PHE A 16 -4.99 18.16 17.20
C PHE A 16 -4.04 18.26 15.99
N HIS A 17 -2.78 17.91 16.20
CA HIS A 17 -1.73 17.91 15.18
C HIS A 17 -1.71 16.57 14.44
N ALA A 18 -2.45 16.49 13.36
CA ALA A 18 -2.69 15.25 12.62
C ALA A 18 -1.54 14.86 11.69
N LEU A 19 -0.82 15.83 11.13
CA LEU A 19 0.38 15.60 10.31
C LEU A 19 1.47 16.61 10.68
N LYS A 20 2.72 16.15 10.77
CA LYS A 20 3.86 16.86 11.32
C LYS A 20 5.05 16.83 10.36
N GLY A 21 5.16 17.83 9.49
CA GLY A 21 6.29 17.98 8.56
C GLY A 21 6.40 16.84 7.54
N VAL A 22 5.27 16.31 7.07
CA VAL A 22 5.24 15.14 6.17
C VAL A 22 5.81 15.48 4.79
N ASN A 23 6.80 14.70 4.34
CA ASN A 23 7.34 14.73 3.00
C ASN A 23 7.05 13.39 2.30
N LEU A 24 6.43 13.45 1.11
CA LEU A 24 6.03 12.25 0.38
C LEU A 24 6.15 12.50 -1.12
N GLU A 25 6.65 11.50 -1.84
CA GLU A 25 6.75 11.53 -3.29
C GLU A 25 6.14 10.26 -3.87
N LEU A 26 5.49 10.36 -5.04
CA LEU A 26 5.01 9.22 -5.81
C LEU A 26 5.44 9.39 -7.26
N LYS A 27 6.14 8.40 -7.78
CA LYS A 27 6.52 8.36 -9.20
C LYS A 27 5.35 7.87 -10.05
N LYS A 28 5.44 8.13 -11.35
CA LYS A 28 4.46 7.62 -12.30
C LYS A 28 4.50 6.09 -12.36
N GLY A 29 3.34 5.47 -12.32
CA GLY A 29 3.19 4.02 -12.37
C GLY A 29 3.40 3.30 -11.03
N ASP A 30 3.85 4.00 -9.97
CA ASP A 30 4.00 3.38 -8.65
C ASP A 30 2.64 3.19 -7.96
N ILE A 31 2.56 2.14 -7.16
CA ILE A 31 1.49 1.88 -6.19
C ILE A 31 2.09 2.00 -4.79
N LEU A 32 1.73 3.07 -4.10
CA LEU A 32 2.20 3.35 -2.75
C LEU A 32 1.17 2.89 -1.71
N GLY A 33 1.54 1.91 -0.90
CA GLY A 33 0.80 1.55 0.31
C GLY A 33 1.16 2.46 1.48
N VAL A 34 0.18 3.13 2.06
CA VAL A 34 0.35 3.92 3.28
C VAL A 34 -0.28 3.17 4.43
N ILE A 35 0.54 2.70 5.37
CA ILE A 35 0.10 1.91 6.53
C ILE A 35 0.38 2.62 7.84
N GLY A 36 -0.32 2.21 8.88
CA GLY A 36 -0.17 2.71 10.24
C GLY A 36 -1.42 2.42 11.07
N TYR A 37 -1.31 2.61 12.36
CA TYR A 37 -2.45 2.42 13.28
C TYR A 37 -3.60 3.39 13.03
N SER A 38 -4.77 3.07 13.59
CA SER A 38 -5.91 3.99 13.55
C SER A 38 -5.53 5.32 14.21
N GLY A 39 -5.94 6.44 13.59
CA GLY A 39 -5.58 7.78 14.09
C GLY A 39 -4.16 8.25 13.73
N ALA A 40 -3.33 7.48 13.04
CA ALA A 40 -1.96 7.89 12.67
C ALA A 40 -1.87 9.05 11.67
N GLY A 41 -2.99 9.47 11.04
CA GLY A 41 -3.03 10.56 10.06
C GLY A 41 -3.26 10.13 8.61
N LYS A 42 -3.47 8.84 8.33
CA LYS A 42 -3.61 8.28 6.97
C LYS A 42 -4.73 8.94 6.15
N SER A 43 -5.96 8.97 6.69
CA SER A 43 -7.11 9.56 5.98
C SER A 43 -6.97 11.08 5.84
N THR A 44 -6.30 11.77 6.78
CA THR A 44 -5.92 13.17 6.62
C THR A 44 -4.96 13.35 5.45
N LEU A 45 -3.92 12.50 5.38
CA LEU A 45 -2.92 12.55 4.30
C LEU A 45 -3.57 12.45 2.91
N ILE A 46 -4.44 11.46 2.70
CA ILE A 46 -5.07 11.26 1.38
C ILE A 46 -6.01 12.41 1.00
N ARG A 47 -6.71 13.01 1.98
CA ARG A 47 -7.59 14.16 1.75
C ARG A 47 -6.81 15.44 1.43
N LEU A 48 -5.57 15.53 1.88
CA LEU A 48 -4.69 16.65 1.50
C LEU A 48 -4.16 16.49 0.08
N ILE A 49 -3.87 15.27 -0.39
CA ILE A 49 -3.37 15.02 -1.75
C ILE A 49 -4.37 15.52 -2.81
N ASN A 50 -5.67 15.38 -2.59
CA ASN A 50 -6.69 15.91 -3.52
C ASN A 50 -7.29 17.26 -3.07
N CYS A 51 -6.69 17.90 -2.04
CA CYS A 51 -7.16 19.13 -1.44
C CYS A 51 -8.63 19.12 -1.01
N LEU A 52 -9.21 17.96 -0.64
CA LEU A 52 -10.49 17.92 0.08
C LEU A 52 -10.36 18.61 1.44
N GLU A 53 -9.19 18.51 2.04
CA GLU A 53 -8.75 19.32 3.16
C GLU A 53 -7.54 20.16 2.76
N ARG A 54 -7.35 21.30 3.41
CA ARG A 54 -6.14 22.11 3.22
C ARG A 54 -5.17 21.86 4.36
N PRO A 55 -3.85 21.75 4.07
CA PRO A 55 -2.85 21.70 5.11
C PRO A 55 -2.79 23.05 5.87
N SER A 56 -2.22 23.04 7.07
CA SER A 56 -1.91 24.26 7.84
C SER A 56 -0.67 24.95 7.29
N SER A 57 0.31 24.16 6.80
CA SER A 57 1.50 24.64 6.10
C SER A 57 2.05 23.58 5.14
N GLY A 58 2.99 23.98 4.28
CA GLY A 58 3.61 23.12 3.28
C GLY A 58 3.00 23.23 1.89
N GLU A 59 3.42 22.37 0.97
CA GLU A 59 3.00 22.39 -0.44
C GLU A 59 2.45 21.04 -0.87
N VAL A 60 1.38 21.07 -1.68
CA VAL A 60 0.77 19.88 -2.30
C VAL A 60 0.87 20.00 -3.80
N LEU A 61 1.78 19.25 -4.42
CA LEU A 61 1.94 19.23 -5.87
C LEU A 61 1.38 17.90 -6.41
N VAL A 62 0.51 18.01 -7.41
CA VAL A 62 0.01 16.87 -8.17
C VAL A 62 0.24 17.16 -9.65
N ASN A 63 0.94 16.25 -10.33
CA ASN A 63 1.38 16.43 -11.73
C ASN A 63 2.16 17.73 -11.95
N GLY A 64 3.00 18.11 -10.97
CA GLY A 64 3.80 19.34 -11.01
C GLY A 64 3.02 20.64 -10.72
N VAL A 65 1.71 20.55 -10.43
CA VAL A 65 0.87 21.71 -10.13
C VAL A 65 0.61 21.80 -8.62
N ASN A 66 0.96 22.93 -7.99
CA ASN A 66 0.61 23.17 -6.58
C ASN A 66 -0.90 23.46 -6.47
N LEU A 67 -1.65 22.50 -5.93
CA LEU A 67 -3.10 22.57 -5.82
C LEU A 67 -3.59 23.68 -4.89
N LEU A 68 -2.76 24.10 -3.92
CA LEU A 68 -3.10 25.13 -2.94
C LEU A 68 -3.23 26.52 -3.56
N ASN A 69 -2.52 26.76 -4.69
CA ASN A 69 -2.47 28.03 -5.39
C ASN A 69 -3.58 28.17 -6.45
N LEU A 70 -4.36 27.10 -6.70
CA LEU A 70 -5.39 27.09 -7.72
C LEU A 70 -6.66 27.83 -7.26
N LYS A 71 -7.28 28.56 -8.19
CA LYS A 71 -8.63 29.08 -8.01
C LYS A 71 -9.65 27.95 -7.95
N PRO A 72 -10.84 28.13 -7.33
CA PRO A 72 -11.81 27.05 -7.15
C PRO A 72 -12.17 26.28 -8.43
N LYS A 73 -12.34 26.96 -9.58
CA LYS A 73 -12.64 26.32 -10.87
C LYS A 73 -11.46 25.50 -11.41
N GLU A 74 -10.23 25.96 -11.20
CA GLU A 74 -9.01 25.28 -11.63
C GLU A 74 -8.78 24.04 -10.75
N LEU A 75 -8.97 24.17 -9.43
CA LEU A 75 -8.89 23.05 -8.50
C LEU A 75 -9.94 21.98 -8.82
N GLN A 76 -11.17 22.37 -9.18
CA GLN A 76 -12.20 21.42 -9.64
C GLN A 76 -11.73 20.64 -10.87
N LYS A 77 -11.11 21.31 -11.86
CA LYS A 77 -10.55 20.65 -13.04
C LYS A 77 -9.37 19.71 -12.70
N ALA A 78 -8.48 20.15 -11.80
CA ALA A 78 -7.38 19.32 -11.35
C ALA A 78 -7.88 18.05 -10.65
N ARG A 79 -8.90 18.15 -9.80
CA ARG A 79 -9.52 17.00 -9.12
C ARG A 79 -10.17 16.00 -10.08
N GLN A 80 -10.61 16.39 -11.27
CA GLN A 80 -11.12 15.45 -12.28
C GLN A 80 -10.04 14.46 -12.77
N LYS A 81 -8.76 14.81 -12.62
CA LYS A 81 -7.61 13.94 -12.95
C LYS A 81 -7.13 13.09 -11.76
N ILE A 82 -7.82 13.18 -10.64
CA ILE A 82 -7.56 12.41 -9.43
C ILE A 82 -8.82 11.57 -9.15
N GLY A 83 -8.74 10.26 -9.36
CA GLY A 83 -9.77 9.33 -8.93
C GLY A 83 -9.72 9.13 -7.42
N MET A 84 -10.87 8.93 -6.78
CA MET A 84 -10.92 8.59 -5.37
C MET A 84 -11.93 7.50 -5.09
N ILE A 85 -11.49 6.48 -4.36
CA ILE A 85 -12.31 5.40 -3.82
C ILE A 85 -12.36 5.57 -2.31
N PHE A 86 -13.56 5.63 -1.75
CA PHE A 86 -13.80 5.85 -0.33
C PHE A 86 -14.11 4.54 0.39
N GLN A 87 -13.85 4.50 1.67
CA GLN A 87 -14.06 3.36 2.55
C GLN A 87 -15.50 2.78 2.48
N HIS A 88 -16.52 3.61 2.37
CA HIS A 88 -17.94 3.22 2.36
C HIS A 88 -18.59 3.29 0.97
N PHE A 89 -17.83 3.08 -0.13
CA PHE A 89 -18.26 3.13 -1.52
C PHE A 89 -18.85 4.49 -1.95
N ASN A 90 -19.58 5.18 -1.10
CA ASN A 90 -20.26 6.46 -1.32
C ASN A 90 -21.08 6.50 -2.63
N LEU A 91 -21.80 5.40 -2.91
CA LEU A 91 -22.70 5.33 -4.06
C LEU A 91 -23.98 6.14 -3.80
N LEU A 92 -24.48 6.78 -4.84
CA LEU A 92 -25.74 7.50 -4.82
C LEU A 92 -26.88 6.47 -4.81
N SER A 93 -27.56 6.33 -3.68
CA SER A 93 -28.59 5.29 -3.46
C SER A 93 -29.82 5.43 -4.37
N ALA A 94 -30.13 6.66 -4.80
CA ALA A 94 -31.22 6.98 -5.71
C ALA A 94 -30.87 6.80 -7.20
N LYS A 95 -29.62 6.46 -7.51
CA LYS A 95 -29.10 6.25 -8.87
C LYS A 95 -28.72 4.79 -9.06
N ASN A 96 -28.98 4.24 -10.26
CA ASN A 96 -28.52 2.91 -10.64
C ASN A 96 -27.01 2.88 -10.91
N VAL A 97 -26.46 1.72 -11.29
CA VAL A 97 -25.01 1.53 -11.56
C VAL A 97 -24.54 2.45 -12.69
N PHE A 98 -25.27 2.47 -13.82
CA PHE A 98 -24.94 3.35 -14.95
C PHE A 98 -24.90 4.82 -14.53
N GLU A 99 -25.94 5.29 -13.86
CA GLU A 99 -26.04 6.68 -13.40
C GLU A 99 -25.00 7.05 -12.35
N ASN A 100 -24.58 6.11 -11.48
CA ASN A 100 -23.50 6.34 -10.53
C ASN A 100 -22.16 6.62 -11.23
N VAL A 101 -21.86 5.88 -12.30
CA VAL A 101 -20.63 6.09 -13.08
C VAL A 101 -20.75 7.34 -13.95
N ALA A 102 -21.90 7.53 -14.62
CA ALA A 102 -22.19 8.68 -15.48
C ALA A 102 -22.10 10.01 -14.72
N PHE A 103 -22.49 10.04 -13.44
CA PHE A 103 -22.51 11.25 -12.62
C PHE A 103 -21.19 12.01 -12.60
N ALA A 104 -20.06 11.32 -12.55
CA ALA A 104 -18.75 11.95 -12.58
C ALA A 104 -18.47 12.66 -13.92
N LEU A 105 -18.95 12.09 -15.03
CA LEU A 105 -18.84 12.64 -16.39
C LEU A 105 -19.80 13.81 -16.63
N GLU A 106 -21.02 13.71 -16.06
CA GLU A 106 -22.02 14.79 -16.10
C GLU A 106 -21.49 16.06 -15.40
N ILE A 107 -20.91 15.90 -14.21
CA ILE A 107 -20.26 17.02 -13.50
C ILE A 107 -19.11 17.61 -14.31
N ALA A 108 -18.36 16.77 -15.02
CA ALA A 108 -17.28 17.20 -15.90
C ALA A 108 -17.78 17.77 -17.24
N ARG A 109 -19.10 17.79 -17.47
CA ARG A 109 -19.77 18.32 -18.66
C ARG A 109 -19.39 17.60 -19.96
N TRP A 110 -19.25 16.29 -19.91
CA TRP A 110 -19.06 15.48 -21.10
C TRP A 110 -20.32 15.46 -21.98
N GLU A 111 -20.15 15.25 -23.28
CA GLU A 111 -21.26 15.06 -24.22
C GLU A 111 -21.99 13.75 -23.93
N LYS A 112 -23.32 13.74 -24.01
CA LYS A 112 -24.18 12.60 -23.65
C LYS A 112 -23.79 11.30 -24.38
N THR A 113 -23.44 11.40 -25.66
CA THR A 113 -23.01 10.24 -26.45
C THR A 113 -21.71 9.65 -25.95
N LYS A 114 -20.75 10.49 -25.57
CA LYS A 114 -19.47 10.07 -24.98
C LYS A 114 -19.64 9.50 -23.59
N ILE A 115 -20.58 10.03 -22.79
CA ILE A 115 -20.92 9.46 -21.48
C ILE A 115 -21.38 8.01 -21.64
N GLN A 116 -22.29 7.75 -22.56
CA GLN A 116 -22.85 6.42 -22.80
C GLN A 116 -21.75 5.39 -23.11
N SER A 117 -20.93 5.68 -24.13
CA SER A 117 -19.83 4.77 -24.51
C SER A 117 -18.79 4.60 -23.41
N ARG A 118 -18.44 5.68 -22.69
CA ARG A 118 -17.46 5.60 -21.60
C ARG A 118 -17.96 4.79 -20.41
N VAL A 119 -19.24 4.92 -20.04
CA VAL A 119 -19.82 4.13 -18.95
C VAL A 119 -19.86 2.64 -19.31
N HIS A 120 -20.25 2.28 -20.55
CA HIS A 120 -20.22 0.89 -21.00
C HIS A 120 -18.80 0.31 -20.93
N GLU A 121 -17.78 1.02 -21.45
CA GLU A 121 -16.37 0.62 -21.37
C GLU A 121 -15.92 0.36 -19.92
N LEU A 122 -16.31 1.23 -19.00
CA LEU A 122 -15.94 1.10 -17.59
C LEU A 122 -16.68 -0.04 -16.88
N LEU A 123 -17.95 -0.28 -17.22
CA LEU A 123 -18.69 -1.40 -16.66
C LEU A 123 -18.17 -2.74 -17.18
N GLU A 124 -17.79 -2.81 -18.46
CA GLU A 124 -17.06 -3.94 -19.02
C GLU A 124 -15.74 -4.18 -18.27
N LEU A 125 -14.94 -3.12 -18.07
CA LEU A 125 -13.66 -3.20 -17.38
C LEU A 125 -13.79 -3.79 -15.96
N VAL A 126 -14.89 -3.50 -15.26
CA VAL A 126 -15.11 -4.01 -13.88
C VAL A 126 -16.03 -5.25 -13.85
N GLY A 127 -16.52 -5.74 -14.99
CA GLY A 127 -17.38 -6.92 -15.12
C GLY A 127 -18.76 -6.74 -14.50
N LEU A 128 -19.43 -5.62 -14.82
CA LEU A 128 -20.78 -5.27 -14.32
C LEU A 128 -21.75 -4.80 -15.41
N GLU A 129 -21.56 -5.18 -16.67
CA GLU A 129 -22.42 -4.77 -17.77
C GLU A 129 -23.85 -5.25 -17.58
N ASP A 130 -24.02 -6.47 -17.10
CA ASP A 130 -25.34 -7.09 -16.82
C ASP A 130 -26.06 -6.45 -15.63
N LYS A 131 -25.38 -5.63 -14.85
CA LYS A 131 -25.89 -4.95 -13.65
C LYS A 131 -26.12 -3.45 -13.83
N MET A 132 -25.98 -2.90 -15.04
CA MET A 132 -26.02 -1.45 -15.27
C MET A 132 -27.29 -0.76 -14.77
N HIS A 133 -28.42 -1.46 -14.75
CA HIS A 133 -29.71 -0.94 -14.29
C HIS A 133 -30.02 -1.24 -12.81
N PHE A 134 -29.15 -1.97 -12.11
CA PHE A 134 -29.32 -2.31 -10.70
C PHE A 134 -29.01 -1.10 -9.81
N TYR A 135 -29.74 -0.99 -8.71
CA TYR A 135 -29.50 0.02 -7.68
C TYR A 135 -28.54 -0.50 -6.61
N PRO A 136 -27.82 0.39 -5.87
CA PRO A 136 -26.85 -0.03 -4.84
C PRO A 136 -27.40 -1.03 -3.82
N LYS A 137 -28.68 -0.94 -3.45
CA LYS A 137 -29.33 -1.88 -2.51
C LYS A 137 -29.42 -3.33 -3.03
N GLN A 138 -29.30 -3.53 -4.34
CA GLN A 138 -29.39 -4.83 -5.01
C GLN A 138 -28.01 -5.46 -5.26
N LEU A 139 -26.93 -4.78 -4.87
CA LEU A 139 -25.55 -5.17 -5.12
C LEU A 139 -24.88 -5.72 -3.86
N SER A 140 -24.03 -6.73 -4.03
CA SER A 140 -23.12 -7.17 -2.99
C SER A 140 -22.07 -6.11 -2.66
N GLY A 141 -21.32 -6.26 -1.55
CA GLY A 141 -20.23 -5.37 -1.19
C GLY A 141 -19.16 -5.25 -2.29
N GLY A 142 -18.71 -6.37 -2.83
CA GLY A 142 -17.74 -6.39 -3.92
C GLY A 142 -18.25 -5.74 -5.22
N GLN A 143 -19.55 -5.93 -5.55
CA GLN A 143 -20.18 -5.24 -6.69
C GLN A 143 -20.26 -3.73 -6.47
N LYS A 144 -20.63 -3.28 -5.27
CA LYS A 144 -20.59 -1.84 -4.92
C LYS A 144 -19.20 -1.26 -5.07
N GLN A 145 -18.18 -2.00 -4.65
CA GLN A 145 -16.77 -1.58 -4.79
C GLN A 145 -16.37 -1.48 -6.26
N ARG A 146 -16.76 -2.44 -7.11
CA ARG A 146 -16.51 -2.38 -8.55
C ARG A 146 -17.17 -1.16 -9.21
N VAL A 147 -18.39 -0.78 -8.78
CA VAL A 147 -19.05 0.46 -9.24
C VAL A 147 -18.27 1.69 -8.78
N ALA A 148 -17.80 1.72 -7.53
CA ALA A 148 -16.99 2.84 -7.02
C ALA A 148 -15.66 2.98 -7.79
N ILE A 149 -15.01 1.85 -8.14
CA ILE A 149 -13.83 1.83 -9.01
C ILE A 149 -14.17 2.41 -10.40
N ALA A 150 -15.21 1.91 -11.07
CA ALA A 150 -15.63 2.41 -12.38
C ALA A 150 -15.89 3.93 -12.36
N ARG A 151 -16.62 4.42 -11.34
CA ARG A 151 -16.89 5.85 -11.16
C ARG A 151 -15.61 6.66 -10.94
N SER A 152 -14.63 6.15 -10.17
CA SER A 152 -13.37 6.85 -9.93
C SER A 152 -12.52 6.99 -11.20
N LEU A 153 -12.67 6.07 -12.15
CA LEU A 153 -11.95 6.04 -13.43
C LEU A 153 -12.64 6.85 -14.54
N ALA A 154 -13.85 7.35 -14.30
CA ALA A 154 -14.71 7.95 -15.33
C ALA A 154 -13.98 9.06 -16.11
N ASN A 155 -13.35 10.00 -15.45
CA ASN A 155 -12.68 11.16 -16.03
C ASN A 155 -11.23 10.90 -16.52
N CYS A 156 -10.86 9.64 -16.75
CA CYS A 156 -9.50 9.24 -17.16
C CYS A 156 -8.45 9.87 -16.23
N PRO A 157 -8.47 9.55 -14.93
CA PRO A 157 -7.46 10.04 -14.00
C PRO A 157 -6.09 9.43 -14.30
N ASN A 158 -5.02 10.05 -13.83
CA ASN A 158 -3.67 9.49 -13.81
C ASN A 158 -3.20 9.15 -12.39
N LEU A 159 -3.96 9.56 -11.39
CA LEU A 159 -3.77 9.26 -9.98
C LEU A 159 -5.05 8.69 -9.40
N LEU A 160 -4.95 7.57 -8.71
CA LEU A 160 -6.04 6.94 -7.96
C LEU A 160 -5.71 6.95 -6.47
N LEU A 161 -6.60 7.48 -5.68
CA LEU A 161 -6.52 7.52 -4.23
C LEU A 161 -7.53 6.51 -3.65
N CYS A 162 -7.06 5.56 -2.84
CA CYS A 162 -7.88 4.53 -2.22
C CYS A 162 -7.83 4.69 -0.69
N ASP A 163 -8.92 5.13 -0.09
CA ASP A 163 -9.04 5.28 1.36
C ASP A 163 -9.74 4.05 1.94
N GLU A 164 -8.96 3.11 2.49
CA GLU A 164 -9.42 1.82 3.06
C GLU A 164 -10.43 1.07 2.17
N ALA A 165 -10.15 1.02 0.88
CA ALA A 165 -11.06 0.56 -0.16
C ALA A 165 -11.50 -0.92 -0.05
N THR A 166 -10.90 -1.71 0.83
CA THR A 166 -11.18 -3.14 1.03
C THR A 166 -11.69 -3.48 2.42
N SER A 167 -11.65 -2.55 3.37
CA SER A 167 -11.95 -2.79 4.80
C SER A 167 -13.36 -3.29 5.11
N ALA A 168 -14.31 -3.10 4.19
CA ALA A 168 -15.70 -3.54 4.32
C ALA A 168 -16.00 -4.86 3.57
N LEU A 169 -14.98 -5.56 3.09
CA LEU A 169 -15.09 -6.77 2.26
C LEU A 169 -14.52 -8.00 2.99
N ASP A 170 -15.00 -9.18 2.63
CA ASP A 170 -14.37 -10.43 3.03
C ASP A 170 -13.06 -10.69 2.26
N SER A 171 -12.19 -11.55 2.78
CA SER A 171 -10.86 -11.80 2.22
C SER A 171 -10.86 -12.24 0.76
N LYS A 172 -11.83 -13.11 0.35
CA LYS A 172 -11.94 -13.58 -1.03
C LYS A 172 -12.35 -12.45 -1.98
N THR A 173 -13.27 -11.60 -1.54
CA THR A 173 -13.71 -10.43 -2.30
C THR A 173 -12.59 -9.40 -2.38
N THR A 174 -11.86 -9.17 -1.26
CA THR A 174 -10.67 -8.31 -1.21
C THR A 174 -9.65 -8.72 -2.27
N HIS A 175 -9.22 -9.98 -2.29
CA HIS A 175 -8.30 -10.50 -3.30
C HIS A 175 -8.77 -10.24 -4.75
N SER A 176 -10.07 -10.50 -5.03
CA SER A 176 -10.66 -10.22 -6.35
C SER A 176 -10.62 -8.74 -6.73
N ILE A 177 -10.80 -7.83 -5.77
CA ILE A 177 -10.72 -6.38 -6.00
C ILE A 177 -9.27 -5.93 -6.19
N LEU A 178 -8.31 -6.46 -5.43
CA LEU A 178 -6.89 -6.14 -5.59
C LEU A 178 -6.35 -6.60 -6.95
N THR A 179 -6.70 -7.82 -7.37
CA THR A 179 -6.39 -8.34 -8.71
C THR A 179 -6.96 -7.44 -9.81
N LEU A 180 -8.23 -7.01 -9.68
CA LEU A 180 -8.85 -6.07 -10.60
C LEU A 180 -8.11 -4.73 -10.64
N LEU A 181 -7.78 -4.15 -9.49
CA LEU A 181 -7.06 -2.87 -9.40
C LEU A 181 -5.65 -2.97 -10.00
N SER A 182 -4.92 -4.07 -9.75
CA SER A 182 -3.62 -4.33 -10.37
C SER A 182 -3.72 -4.38 -11.90
N GLY A 183 -4.71 -5.11 -12.44
CA GLY A 183 -4.95 -5.16 -13.89
C GLY A 183 -5.29 -3.79 -14.49
N ILE A 184 -6.13 -3.02 -13.82
CA ILE A 184 -6.51 -1.65 -14.24
C ILE A 184 -5.29 -0.72 -14.20
N GLN A 185 -4.51 -0.77 -13.12
CA GLN A 185 -3.31 0.04 -12.94
C GLN A 185 -2.32 -0.17 -14.10
N LYS A 186 -2.04 -1.44 -14.44
CA LYS A 186 -1.16 -1.79 -15.56
C LYS A 186 -1.73 -1.35 -16.91
N LYS A 187 -3.03 -1.59 -17.15
CA LYS A 187 -3.69 -1.26 -18.42
C LYS A 187 -3.77 0.24 -18.68
N LEU A 188 -3.94 1.06 -17.63
CA LEU A 188 -4.15 2.50 -17.72
C LEU A 188 -2.92 3.34 -17.31
N ASP A 189 -1.80 2.71 -16.94
CA ASP A 189 -0.56 3.36 -16.46
C ASP A 189 -0.86 4.35 -15.30
N LEU A 190 -1.67 3.89 -14.34
CA LEU A 190 -2.09 4.69 -13.20
C LEU A 190 -1.02 4.71 -12.10
N SER A 191 -0.92 5.84 -11.41
CA SER A 191 -0.27 5.87 -10.10
C SER A 191 -1.32 5.74 -9.01
N VAL A 192 -1.03 5.01 -7.95
CA VAL A 192 -2.01 4.71 -6.90
C VAL A 192 -1.44 5.03 -5.52
N VAL A 193 -2.24 5.70 -4.67
CA VAL A 193 -1.99 5.77 -3.23
C VAL A 193 -3.08 4.94 -2.54
N PHE A 194 -2.68 3.91 -1.85
CA PHE A 194 -3.59 3.00 -1.17
C PHE A 194 -3.39 3.09 0.35
N ILE A 195 -4.40 3.57 1.05
CA ILE A 195 -4.42 3.58 2.51
C ILE A 195 -5.05 2.30 3.01
N THR A 196 -4.34 1.63 3.90
CA THR A 196 -4.85 0.42 4.57
C THR A 196 -4.19 0.25 5.94
N HIS A 197 -4.81 -0.56 6.78
CA HIS A 197 -4.20 -1.13 7.98
C HIS A 197 -3.90 -2.63 7.80
N GLU A 198 -4.23 -3.20 6.64
CA GLU A 198 -4.02 -4.60 6.28
C GLU A 198 -2.70 -4.74 5.52
N ILE A 199 -1.73 -5.43 6.11
CA ILE A 199 -0.42 -5.63 5.50
C ILE A 199 -0.49 -6.51 4.25
N GLU A 200 -1.45 -7.45 4.21
CA GLU A 200 -1.67 -8.34 3.06
C GLU A 200 -2.03 -7.56 1.79
N VAL A 201 -2.77 -6.46 1.92
CA VAL A 201 -3.09 -5.56 0.79
C VAL A 201 -1.81 -4.93 0.21
N VAL A 202 -0.87 -4.55 1.08
CA VAL A 202 0.41 -3.97 0.65
C VAL A 202 1.25 -5.00 -0.08
N LYS A 203 1.33 -6.24 0.44
CA LYS A 203 2.06 -7.35 -0.19
C LYS A 203 1.52 -7.65 -1.59
N GLU A 204 0.19 -7.73 -1.73
CA GLU A 204 -0.48 -8.16 -2.95
C GLU A 204 -0.54 -7.09 -4.05
N LEU A 205 -0.51 -5.80 -3.68
CA LEU A 205 -0.78 -4.72 -4.65
C LEU A 205 0.38 -3.73 -4.81
N CYS A 206 1.12 -3.41 -3.73
CA CYS A 206 2.01 -2.26 -3.72
C CYS A 206 3.45 -2.61 -4.11
N ASN A 207 4.15 -1.67 -4.75
CA ASN A 207 5.60 -1.74 -4.97
C ASN A 207 6.38 -0.76 -4.06
N GLN A 208 5.69 0.24 -3.51
CA GLN A 208 6.23 1.19 -2.56
C GLN A 208 5.42 1.17 -1.28
N MET A 209 6.06 1.41 -0.15
CA MET A 209 5.44 1.42 1.16
C MET A 209 5.87 2.65 1.97
N CYS A 210 4.93 3.17 2.73
CA CYS A 210 5.12 4.28 3.64
C CYS A 210 4.43 3.95 4.97
N VAL A 211 5.17 4.00 6.06
CA VAL A 211 4.65 3.79 7.41
C VAL A 211 4.46 5.14 8.08
N ILE A 212 3.22 5.42 8.51
CA ILE A 212 2.88 6.63 9.23
C ILE A 212 2.54 6.31 10.69
N SER A 213 3.11 7.06 11.61
CA SER A 213 2.84 6.96 13.05
C SER A 213 2.80 8.34 13.67
N SER A 214 1.76 8.60 14.48
CA SER A 214 1.58 9.87 15.21
C SER A 214 1.73 11.13 14.36
N GLY A 215 1.31 11.06 13.09
CA GLY A 215 1.36 12.18 12.13
C GLY A 215 2.68 12.33 11.38
N GLU A 216 3.65 11.44 11.56
CA GLU A 216 4.95 11.47 10.92
C GLU A 216 5.17 10.24 10.04
N ILE A 217 5.89 10.38 8.92
CA ILE A 217 6.38 9.25 8.16
C ILE A 217 7.63 8.72 8.87
N VAL A 218 7.52 7.52 9.45
CA VAL A 218 8.59 6.90 10.23
C VAL A 218 9.46 5.97 9.40
N GLU A 219 8.92 5.44 8.29
CA GLU A 219 9.69 4.61 7.37
C GLU A 219 9.07 4.67 5.97
N ARG A 220 9.93 4.62 4.92
CA ARG A 220 9.53 4.63 3.52
C ARG A 220 10.58 3.93 2.67
N GLY A 221 10.14 3.15 1.68
CA GLY A 221 11.00 2.45 0.73
C GLY A 221 10.19 1.57 -0.21
N SER A 222 10.87 0.72 -0.97
CA SER A 222 10.18 -0.36 -1.67
C SER A 222 9.60 -1.35 -0.65
N VAL A 223 8.54 -2.05 -1.05
CA VAL A 223 7.93 -3.07 -0.19
C VAL A 223 8.98 -4.12 0.18
N GLU A 224 9.78 -4.56 -0.79
CA GLU A 224 10.86 -5.52 -0.59
C GLU A 224 11.87 -5.06 0.47
N GLU A 225 12.36 -3.81 0.38
CA GLU A 225 13.35 -3.27 1.33
C GLU A 225 12.81 -3.21 2.75
N ILE A 226 11.57 -2.73 2.92
CA ILE A 226 10.96 -2.59 4.25
C ILE A 226 10.66 -3.97 4.85
N PHE A 227 10.18 -4.91 4.04
CA PHE A 227 9.95 -6.28 4.52
C PHE A 227 11.25 -6.99 4.86
N ALA A 228 12.29 -6.85 4.03
CA ALA A 228 13.59 -7.46 4.29
C ALA A 228 14.23 -6.89 5.56
N ASN A 229 14.25 -5.57 5.72
CA ASN A 229 14.96 -4.89 6.79
C ASN A 229 14.19 -3.70 7.39
N PRO A 230 13.10 -3.97 8.12
CA PRO A 230 12.34 -2.91 8.79
C PRO A 230 13.19 -2.27 9.90
N LYS A 231 13.30 -0.95 9.85
CA LYS A 231 14.18 -0.18 10.75
C LYS A 231 13.43 0.32 11.97
N HIS A 232 12.20 0.82 11.76
CA HIS A 232 11.44 1.45 12.82
C HIS A 232 10.64 0.42 13.65
N ALA A 233 10.53 0.64 14.96
CA ALA A 233 9.81 -0.27 15.86
C ALA A 233 8.34 -0.49 15.45
N VAL A 234 7.65 0.59 15.07
CA VAL A 234 6.25 0.51 14.57
C VAL A 234 6.15 -0.33 13.29
N THR A 235 7.13 -0.25 12.40
CA THR A 235 7.16 -1.08 11.18
C THR A 235 7.33 -2.56 11.55
N LYS A 236 8.26 -2.87 12.44
CA LYS A 236 8.47 -4.24 12.93
C LYS A 236 7.20 -4.81 13.55
N GLU A 237 6.51 -4.03 14.38
CA GLU A 237 5.25 -4.42 15.01
C GLU A 237 4.13 -4.66 13.97
N LEU A 238 3.95 -3.76 13.00
CA LEU A 238 2.96 -3.91 11.92
C LEU A 238 3.22 -5.13 11.05
N LEU A 239 4.51 -5.48 10.82
CA LEU A 239 4.91 -6.69 10.08
C LEU A 239 4.83 -7.96 10.93
N GLY A 240 4.39 -7.87 12.20
CA GLY A 240 4.30 -9.02 13.10
C GLY A 240 5.66 -9.58 13.52
N ILE A 241 6.73 -8.82 13.29
CA ILE A 241 8.07 -9.19 13.74
C ILE A 241 8.15 -8.89 15.24
N LYS A 242 7.81 -9.89 16.02
CA LYS A 242 7.96 -9.84 17.47
C LYS A 242 9.45 -9.87 17.79
N ASN A 243 9.88 -8.99 18.68
CA ASN A 243 11.06 -9.28 19.49
C ASN A 243 10.64 -10.45 20.39
N GLU A 244 10.84 -11.68 19.93
CA GLU A 244 10.56 -12.87 20.73
C GLU A 244 11.55 -12.90 21.89
N HIS A 245 11.21 -12.21 22.96
CA HIS A 245 11.83 -12.36 24.26
C HIS A 245 11.22 -13.60 24.93
N GLY A 246 11.71 -14.74 24.56
CA GLY A 246 11.53 -15.93 25.35
C GLY A 246 12.50 -15.88 26.52
N ASP A 247 12.02 -16.15 27.72
CA ASP A 247 12.71 -16.23 29.02
C ASP A 247 13.85 -17.27 29.09
N GLN A 248 14.73 -17.33 28.11
CA GLN A 248 15.94 -18.15 28.18
C GLN A 248 17.12 -17.33 27.65
N LYS A 249 18.16 -17.20 28.43
CA LYS A 249 19.51 -16.72 28.08
C LYS A 249 19.98 -17.35 26.77
N SER A 250 19.50 -16.89 25.63
CA SER A 250 19.84 -17.44 24.31
C SER A 250 20.91 -16.61 23.65
N GLN A 251 22.13 -17.02 23.86
CA GLN A 251 23.27 -16.62 23.04
C GLN A 251 23.01 -17.11 21.61
N ASP A 252 23.23 -16.21 20.60
CA ASP A 252 23.36 -16.55 19.18
C ASP A 252 22.08 -16.96 18.42
N VAL A 253 21.02 -16.16 18.56
CA VAL A 253 19.82 -16.22 17.66
C VAL A 253 19.96 -15.17 16.56
N TYR A 254 19.72 -15.60 15.33
CA TYR A 254 19.87 -14.77 14.14
C TYR A 254 18.61 -14.86 13.25
N ARG A 255 18.19 -13.74 12.69
CA ARG A 255 17.22 -13.67 11.60
C ARG A 255 17.99 -13.61 10.28
N ILE A 256 17.72 -14.54 9.39
CA ILE A 256 18.29 -14.61 8.05
C ILE A 256 17.17 -14.29 7.06
N VAL A 257 17.43 -13.37 6.14
CA VAL A 257 16.48 -12.96 5.09
C VAL A 257 16.97 -13.49 3.74
N PHE A 258 16.09 -14.19 3.04
CA PHE A 258 16.31 -14.75 1.71
C PHE A 258 15.51 -13.96 0.70
N LEU A 259 16.11 -13.50 -0.37
CA LEU A 259 15.44 -12.75 -1.44
C LEU A 259 15.44 -13.57 -2.74
N GLY A 260 14.26 -13.77 -3.33
CA GLY A 260 14.09 -14.33 -4.67
C GLY A 260 14.85 -15.63 -4.91
N GLU A 261 15.91 -15.57 -5.70
CA GLU A 261 16.67 -16.76 -6.16
C GLU A 261 17.23 -17.64 -5.03
N HIS A 262 17.49 -17.07 -3.86
CA HIS A 262 18.04 -17.83 -2.71
C HIS A 262 17.01 -18.65 -1.94
N LEU A 263 15.71 -18.51 -2.26
CA LEU A 263 14.66 -19.28 -1.56
C LEU A 263 14.72 -20.78 -1.85
N ASP A 264 15.10 -21.15 -3.06
CA ASP A 264 15.18 -22.56 -3.49
C ASP A 264 16.55 -23.20 -3.20
N GLU A 265 17.53 -22.43 -2.74
CA GLU A 265 18.87 -22.93 -2.46
C GLU A 265 18.95 -23.65 -1.09
N PRO A 266 19.63 -24.79 -0.99
CA PRO A 266 19.80 -25.50 0.29
C PRO A 266 20.86 -24.85 1.18
N ILE A 267 20.74 -23.52 1.43
CA ILE A 267 21.77 -22.71 2.11
C ILE A 267 22.05 -23.23 3.51
N ILE A 268 21.02 -23.53 4.30
CA ILE A 268 21.19 -24.04 5.68
C ILE A 268 21.90 -25.40 5.67
N SER A 269 21.53 -26.27 4.75
CA SER A 269 22.20 -27.58 4.61
C SER A 269 23.67 -27.44 4.21
N ASN A 270 23.96 -26.52 3.29
CA ASN A 270 25.33 -26.23 2.86
C ASN A 270 26.17 -25.63 4.00
N LEU A 271 25.58 -24.73 4.80
CA LEU A 271 26.20 -24.12 5.95
C LEU A 271 26.57 -25.17 7.01
N ILE A 272 25.63 -26.08 7.37
CA ILE A 272 25.87 -27.16 8.33
C ILE A 272 27.03 -28.06 7.86
N LYS A 273 27.02 -28.48 6.61
CA LYS A 273 28.06 -29.37 6.03
C LYS A 273 29.43 -28.69 5.99
N ARG A 274 29.48 -27.41 5.65
CA ARG A 274 30.74 -26.67 5.43
C ARG A 274 31.45 -26.27 6.72
N PHE A 275 30.67 -25.85 7.72
CA PHE A 275 31.25 -25.29 8.96
C PHE A 275 31.10 -26.19 10.17
N LYS A 276 30.50 -27.39 10.03
CA LYS A 276 30.30 -28.37 11.12
C LYS A 276 29.57 -27.74 12.32
N ILE A 277 28.61 -26.89 12.04
CA ILE A 277 27.79 -26.20 13.01
C ILE A 277 26.37 -26.78 12.96
N ASP A 278 25.76 -26.99 14.11
CA ASP A 278 24.34 -27.36 14.14
C ASP A 278 23.46 -26.12 14.10
N VAL A 279 22.31 -26.22 13.44
CA VAL A 279 21.36 -25.12 13.27
C VAL A 279 19.98 -25.56 13.78
N SER A 280 19.50 -24.89 14.81
CA SER A 280 18.12 -25.04 15.27
C SER A 280 17.26 -23.97 14.63
N ILE A 281 16.25 -24.36 13.83
CA ILE A 281 15.25 -23.45 13.26
C ILE A 281 14.20 -23.18 14.33
N ILE A 282 14.05 -21.92 14.73
CA ILE A 282 13.08 -21.47 15.73
C ILE A 282 11.76 -21.13 15.06
N SER A 283 11.83 -20.35 13.97
CA SER A 283 10.67 -20.01 13.13
C SER A 283 11.11 -19.74 11.70
N GLY A 284 10.17 -19.77 10.77
CA GLY A 284 10.41 -19.43 9.37
C GLY A 284 9.11 -19.14 8.65
N ASN A 285 9.17 -18.26 7.68
CA ASN A 285 8.04 -17.91 6.83
C ASN A 285 8.54 -17.46 5.45
N ILE A 286 7.68 -17.61 4.44
CA ILE A 286 7.86 -17.04 3.11
C ILE A 286 6.72 -16.06 2.87
N GLU A 287 7.04 -14.84 2.53
CA GLU A 287 6.11 -13.79 2.17
C GLU A 287 6.10 -13.60 0.66
N GLU A 288 4.96 -13.87 0.05
CA GLU A 288 4.72 -13.62 -1.37
C GLU A 288 4.44 -12.12 -1.58
N LEU A 289 5.34 -11.42 -2.26
CA LEU A 289 5.16 -10.00 -2.60
C LEU A 289 4.86 -9.86 -4.10
N THR A 290 4.27 -8.73 -4.48
CA THR A 290 3.95 -8.42 -5.90
C THR A 290 5.19 -8.49 -6.81
N THR A 291 6.36 -8.20 -6.29
CA THR A 291 7.62 -8.06 -7.04
C THR A 291 8.51 -9.29 -6.90
N LYS A 292 8.74 -9.78 -5.68
CA LYS A 292 9.58 -10.94 -5.35
C LYS A 292 9.20 -11.53 -4.01
N ASP A 293 9.34 -12.83 -3.88
CA ASP A 293 9.14 -13.51 -2.61
C ASP A 293 10.30 -13.26 -1.66
N ILE A 294 10.00 -13.17 -0.36
CA ILE A 294 10.96 -12.99 0.71
C ILE A 294 10.80 -14.10 1.73
N GLY A 295 11.88 -14.85 2.00
CA GLY A 295 11.92 -15.85 3.06
C GLY A 295 12.59 -15.32 4.31
N TYR A 296 12.10 -15.73 5.46
CA TYR A 296 12.73 -15.46 6.76
C TYR A 296 12.96 -16.77 7.49
N LEU A 297 14.14 -16.90 8.06
CA LEU A 297 14.44 -17.93 9.05
C LEU A 297 14.99 -17.28 10.31
N VAL A 298 14.43 -17.63 11.44
CA VAL A 298 15.01 -17.35 12.76
C VAL A 298 15.68 -18.63 13.21
N VAL A 299 16.99 -18.56 13.36
CA VAL A 299 17.82 -19.73 13.67
C VAL A 299 18.69 -19.49 14.87
N ARG A 300 19.01 -20.55 15.59
CA ARG A 300 20.05 -20.59 16.60
C ARG A 300 21.22 -21.42 16.09
N PHE A 301 22.40 -20.83 16.09
CA PHE A 301 23.63 -21.55 15.78
C PHE A 301 24.17 -22.25 17.03
N LEU A 302 24.42 -23.54 16.93
CA LEU A 302 24.98 -24.38 17.99
C LEU A 302 26.38 -24.82 17.57
N GLY A 303 27.39 -24.07 17.98
CA GLY A 303 28.79 -24.29 17.65
C GLY A 303 29.71 -23.37 18.44
N SER A 304 31.01 -23.42 18.16
CA SER A 304 31.97 -22.48 18.75
C SER A 304 31.77 -21.06 18.16
N VAL A 305 32.21 -20.05 18.90
CA VAL A 305 32.18 -18.65 18.44
C VAL A 305 32.88 -18.47 17.09
N ALA A 306 33.98 -19.16 16.88
CA ALA A 306 34.76 -19.11 15.63
C ALA A 306 34.03 -19.74 14.44
N GLU A 307 33.27 -20.81 14.66
CA GLU A 307 32.48 -21.49 13.62
C GLU A 307 31.25 -20.66 13.27
N THR A 308 30.56 -20.12 14.27
CA THR A 308 29.44 -19.20 14.09
C THR A 308 29.87 -17.97 13.29
N GLN A 309 30.99 -17.36 13.61
CA GLN A 309 31.50 -16.18 12.89
C GLN A 309 31.77 -16.50 11.41
N ARG A 310 32.43 -17.63 11.11
CA ARG A 310 32.67 -18.07 9.71
C ARG A 310 31.38 -18.37 8.95
N ALA A 311 30.36 -18.93 9.63
CA ALA A 311 29.04 -19.15 9.05
C ALA A 311 28.35 -17.83 8.69
N LEU A 312 28.41 -16.83 9.57
CA LEU A 312 27.87 -15.48 9.31
C LEU A 312 28.59 -14.79 8.16
N GLU A 313 29.92 -14.86 8.10
CA GLU A 313 30.71 -14.32 6.97
C GLU A 313 30.31 -14.97 5.64
N TYR A 314 30.07 -16.27 5.63
CA TYR A 314 29.60 -16.99 4.45
C TYR A 314 28.20 -16.55 4.01
N LEU A 315 27.25 -16.40 4.94
CA LEU A 315 25.91 -15.91 4.63
C LEU A 315 25.95 -14.47 4.06
N ASN A 316 26.77 -13.60 4.65
CA ASN A 316 26.97 -12.24 4.16
C ASN A 316 27.63 -12.22 2.76
N ALA A 317 28.58 -13.13 2.50
CA ALA A 317 29.22 -13.26 1.19
C ALA A 317 28.27 -13.74 0.09
N LEU A 318 27.18 -14.45 0.45
CA LEU A 318 26.07 -14.78 -0.44
C LEU A 318 25.11 -13.61 -0.67
N GLY A 319 25.32 -12.45 -0.03
CA GLY A 319 24.42 -11.30 -0.13
C GLY A 319 23.16 -11.40 0.73
N LEU A 320 23.09 -12.38 1.64
CA LEU A 320 21.95 -12.53 2.55
C LEU A 320 22.06 -11.51 3.69
N GLN A 321 20.92 -10.97 4.10
CA GLN A 321 20.84 -10.12 5.27
C GLN A 321 20.72 -10.98 6.52
N VAL A 322 21.63 -10.77 7.48
CA VAL A 322 21.64 -11.49 8.75
C VAL A 322 21.65 -10.49 9.89
N GLU A 323 20.62 -10.53 10.70
CA GLU A 323 20.46 -9.69 11.90
C GLU A 323 20.56 -10.54 13.14
N LYS A 324 21.48 -10.19 14.08
CA LYS A 324 21.49 -10.81 15.39
C LYS A 324 20.34 -10.25 16.21
N LEU A 325 19.43 -11.12 16.64
CA LEU A 325 18.33 -10.73 17.51
C LEU A 325 18.90 -10.51 18.92
N LYS A 326 18.72 -9.30 19.45
CA LYS A 326 19.11 -8.96 20.82
C LYS A 326 18.00 -9.37 21.76
N ASP A 327 18.38 -9.91 22.92
CA ASP A 327 17.51 -10.15 24.06
C ASP A 327 16.81 -8.88 24.54
#